data_e21987fed756b77c7d351e46b5445ea2
#
_entry.id   e21987fed756b77c7d351e46b5445ea2
#
_cell.length_a   1.000
_cell.length_b   1.000
_cell.length_c   1.000
_cell.angle_alpha   90.00
_cell.angle_beta   90.00
_cell.angle_gamma   90.00
#
_symmetry.space_group_name_H-M   'P 1'
#
loop_
_entity.id
_entity.type
_entity.pdbx_description
1 polymer ?
#
loop_
_entity_poly.entity_id
_entity_poly.type
_entity_poly.pdbx_seq_one_letter_code
_entity_poly.pdbx_strand_id
1 'polypeptide(L)'
;MTAKIGIVGSGNIGWALKQMLREDYEIRQGDITDGFDASNIEHVKKFLTGLDAVISAGPFSVNKNIAGIASKEGIAYFDLTEDVETTDFIRGLKSKSILMPQCGLAPGAINICAAGMMEEFDSVSEVLMRVGALPRFTTNEMSYYLSWSTNGLINEYCNEADAIYEGKAVKLMPLEGAEKIVIEGESFEAFNTSGGCATMCETFEDKVENLTYKTIRYPGHLNHMKFLFNDLHLKKNKDCLLYTSDAADEP
;
A
#
# COMPACT_ATOMS: atom_id res chain seq x y z
N MET A 1 7.40 -9.07 30.25
CA MET A 1 6.24 -8.15 30.09
C MET A 1 5.77 -8.29 28.64
N THR A 2 4.50 -8.45 28.43
CA THR A 2 3.91 -8.51 27.08
C THR A 2 3.97 -7.12 26.46
N ALA A 3 4.43 -6.99 25.21
CA ALA A 3 4.51 -5.70 24.54
C ALA A 3 3.10 -5.15 24.26
N LYS A 4 2.99 -3.81 24.33
CA LYS A 4 1.73 -3.08 24.13
C LYS A 4 1.70 -2.45 22.74
N ILE A 5 0.75 -2.87 21.91
CA ILE A 5 0.64 -2.41 20.52
C ILE A 5 -0.64 -1.58 20.36
N GLY A 6 -0.48 -0.37 19.83
CA GLY A 6 -1.60 0.46 19.36
C GLY A 6 -1.99 0.09 17.92
N ILE A 7 -3.28 0.00 17.63
CA ILE A 7 -3.79 -0.11 16.27
C ILE A 7 -4.70 1.09 16.02
N VAL A 8 -4.33 1.92 15.05
CA VAL A 8 -5.14 3.05 14.59
C VAL A 8 -6.00 2.59 13.42
N GLY A 9 -7.31 2.72 13.57
CA GLY A 9 -8.31 2.23 12.63
C GLY A 9 -8.97 0.92 13.10
N SER A 10 -10.29 0.82 12.95
CA SER A 10 -11.10 -0.35 13.31
C SER A 10 -11.79 -1.01 12.11
N GLY A 11 -11.46 -0.55 10.89
CA GLY A 11 -11.92 -1.14 9.64
C GLY A 11 -11.43 -2.59 9.44
N ASN A 12 -11.66 -3.16 8.28
CA ASN A 12 -11.33 -4.57 7.97
C ASN A 12 -9.89 -4.96 8.34
N ILE A 13 -8.92 -4.12 7.99
CA ILE A 13 -7.50 -4.39 8.27
C ILE A 13 -7.19 -4.24 9.76
N GLY A 14 -7.64 -3.16 10.41
CA GLY A 14 -7.43 -2.97 11.85
C GLY A 14 -8.07 -4.07 12.69
N TRP A 15 -9.25 -4.56 12.29
CA TRP A 15 -9.88 -5.72 12.91
C TRP A 15 -9.05 -6.99 12.72
N ALA A 16 -8.59 -7.27 11.50
CA ALA A 16 -7.79 -8.46 11.21
C ALA A 16 -6.48 -8.45 12.00
N LEU A 17 -5.76 -7.33 12.02
CA LEU A 17 -4.53 -7.16 12.80
C LEU A 17 -4.77 -7.43 14.30
N LYS A 18 -5.87 -6.89 14.84
CA LYS A 18 -6.24 -7.16 16.25
C LYS A 18 -6.46 -8.65 16.50
N GLN A 19 -7.17 -9.37 15.57
CA GLN A 19 -7.37 -10.80 15.75
C GLN A 19 -6.06 -11.60 15.71
N MET A 20 -5.13 -11.22 14.84
CA MET A 20 -3.84 -11.90 14.68
C MET A 20 -2.88 -11.65 15.86
N LEU A 21 -2.92 -10.46 16.46
CA LEU A 21 -1.91 -10.04 17.44
C LEU A 21 -2.35 -10.21 18.91
N ARG A 22 -3.65 -10.32 19.19
CA ARG A 22 -4.22 -10.28 20.55
C ARG A 22 -3.80 -11.44 21.47
N GLU A 23 -3.33 -12.56 20.91
CA GLU A 23 -2.89 -13.71 21.72
C GLU A 23 -1.48 -13.49 22.26
N ASP A 24 -0.64 -12.73 21.54
CA ASP A 24 0.76 -12.50 21.86
C ASP A 24 1.04 -11.12 22.50
N TYR A 25 0.15 -10.14 22.26
CA TYR A 25 0.35 -8.74 22.63
C TYR A 25 -0.86 -8.12 23.33
N GLU A 26 -0.60 -7.11 24.18
CA GLU A 26 -1.65 -6.26 24.74
C GLU A 26 -2.06 -5.20 23.67
N ILE A 27 -3.30 -5.28 23.18
CA ILE A 27 -3.76 -4.44 22.07
C ILE A 27 -4.62 -3.28 22.56
N ARG A 28 -4.24 -2.05 22.19
CA ARG A 28 -5.07 -0.84 22.27
C ARG A 28 -5.51 -0.45 20.87
N GLN A 29 -6.81 -0.34 20.62
CA GLN A 29 -7.34 0.11 19.34
C GLN A 29 -8.00 1.47 19.49
N GLY A 30 -7.83 2.34 18.49
CA GLY A 30 -8.45 3.66 18.42
C GLY A 30 -9.01 3.94 17.03
N ASP A 31 -10.22 4.50 16.99
CA ASP A 31 -10.93 4.83 15.74
C ASP A 31 -11.77 6.09 15.93
N ILE A 32 -12.08 6.77 14.83
CA ILE A 32 -12.91 7.98 14.85
C ILE A 32 -14.31 7.69 15.42
N THR A 33 -14.82 6.48 15.20
CA THR A 33 -16.11 6.01 15.73
C THR A 33 -16.12 5.89 17.25
N ASP A 34 -14.94 5.70 17.87
CA ASP A 34 -14.77 5.63 19.33
C ASP A 34 -14.31 6.98 19.92
N GLY A 35 -14.33 8.05 19.09
CA GLY A 35 -13.93 9.39 19.48
C GLY A 35 -12.42 9.63 19.45
N PHE A 36 -11.63 8.71 18.89
CA PHE A 36 -10.21 8.91 18.65
C PHE A 36 -9.99 9.47 17.24
N ASP A 37 -9.63 10.73 17.15
CA ASP A 37 -9.30 11.41 15.90
C ASP A 37 -7.78 11.45 15.71
N ALA A 38 -7.27 10.68 14.74
CA ALA A 38 -5.85 10.61 14.41
C ALA A 38 -5.32 11.86 13.67
N SER A 39 -6.19 12.78 13.23
CA SER A 39 -5.78 14.08 12.74
C SER A 39 -5.46 15.06 13.89
N ASN A 40 -5.99 14.79 15.09
CA ASN A 40 -5.76 15.59 16.28
C ASN A 40 -4.50 15.13 17.04
N ILE A 41 -3.48 16.00 17.08
CA ILE A 41 -2.18 15.71 17.69
C ILE A 41 -2.29 15.31 19.17
N GLU A 42 -3.18 15.94 19.94
CA GLU A 42 -3.34 15.64 21.37
C GLU A 42 -4.01 14.27 21.57
N HIS A 43 -4.97 13.90 20.71
CA HIS A 43 -5.52 12.54 20.72
C HIS A 43 -4.44 11.50 20.43
N VAL A 44 -3.60 11.74 19.42
CA VAL A 44 -2.51 10.81 19.06
C VAL A 44 -1.49 10.68 20.21
N LYS A 45 -1.04 11.79 20.81
CA LYS A 45 -0.13 11.73 21.98
C LYS A 45 -0.70 10.91 23.12
N LYS A 46 -1.96 11.17 23.49
CA LYS A 46 -2.66 10.42 24.56
C LYS A 46 -2.76 8.93 24.22
N PHE A 47 -3.12 8.63 22.99
CA PHE A 47 -3.25 7.25 22.51
C PHE A 47 -1.92 6.49 22.57
N LEU A 48 -0.82 7.12 22.14
CA LEU A 48 0.51 6.51 22.10
C LEU A 48 1.14 6.31 23.48
N THR A 49 0.67 7.02 24.51
CA THR A 49 1.27 6.95 25.85
C THR A 49 1.32 5.51 26.38
N GLY A 50 2.54 5.04 26.67
CA GLY A 50 2.82 3.71 27.25
C GLY A 50 2.68 2.54 26.26
N LEU A 51 2.70 2.82 24.96
CA LEU A 51 2.80 1.79 23.90
C LEU A 51 4.28 1.53 23.58
N ASP A 52 4.57 0.29 23.17
CA ASP A 52 5.88 -0.12 22.63
C ASP A 52 5.89 0.05 21.10
N ALA A 53 4.75 -0.15 20.45
CA ALA A 53 4.59 -0.02 19.01
C ALA A 53 3.20 0.51 18.64
N VAL A 54 3.10 1.11 17.44
CA VAL A 54 1.83 1.51 16.83
C VAL A 54 1.78 1.07 15.38
N ILE A 55 0.61 0.55 14.96
CA ILE A 55 0.31 0.18 13.58
C ILE A 55 -0.81 1.09 13.10
N SER A 56 -0.55 1.87 12.04
CA SER A 56 -1.59 2.67 11.39
C SER A 56 -2.26 1.86 10.29
N ALA A 57 -3.51 1.48 10.51
CA ALA A 57 -4.42 0.86 9.55
C ALA A 57 -5.54 1.84 9.11
N GLY A 58 -5.32 3.13 9.33
CA GLY A 58 -6.16 4.22 8.87
C GLY A 58 -5.73 4.81 7.52
N PRO A 59 -6.39 5.88 7.07
CA PRO A 59 -6.01 6.60 5.84
C PRO A 59 -4.58 7.14 5.93
N PHE A 60 -3.85 7.13 4.81
CA PHE A 60 -2.46 7.62 4.78
C PHE A 60 -2.30 9.09 5.21
N SER A 61 -3.36 9.90 5.09
CA SER A 61 -3.37 11.31 5.50
C SER A 61 -3.06 11.54 6.98
N VAL A 62 -3.33 10.56 7.86
CA VAL A 62 -3.02 10.67 9.30
C VAL A 62 -1.64 10.11 9.68
N ASN A 63 -0.98 9.39 8.78
CA ASN A 63 0.25 8.67 9.05
C ASN A 63 1.40 9.59 9.46
N LYS A 64 1.54 10.77 8.81
CA LYS A 64 2.57 11.75 9.16
C LYS A 64 2.47 12.23 10.62
N ASN A 65 1.26 12.42 11.13
CA ASN A 65 1.03 12.82 12.53
C ASN A 65 1.44 11.69 13.49
N ILE A 66 0.99 10.46 13.23
CA ILE A 66 1.25 9.31 14.09
C ILE A 66 2.75 9.02 14.11
N ALA A 67 3.38 8.89 12.92
CA ALA A 67 4.81 8.61 12.80
C ALA A 67 5.68 9.71 13.43
N GLY A 68 5.31 10.99 13.23
CA GLY A 68 6.02 12.13 13.79
C GLY A 68 6.00 12.17 15.32
N ILE A 69 4.92 11.72 15.96
CA ILE A 69 4.84 11.62 17.42
C ILE A 69 5.55 10.35 17.89
N ALA A 70 5.30 9.21 17.26
CA ALA A 70 5.95 7.93 17.59
C ALA A 70 7.49 8.05 17.55
N SER A 71 8.05 8.73 16.54
CA SER A 71 9.48 8.96 16.41
C SER A 71 10.08 9.74 17.59
N LYS A 72 9.36 10.73 18.13
CA LYS A 72 9.80 11.55 19.27
C LYS A 72 9.72 10.79 20.60
N GLU A 73 8.69 9.97 20.73
CA GLU A 73 8.45 9.18 21.95
C GLU A 73 9.23 7.85 21.96
N GLY A 74 9.93 7.50 20.88
CA GLY A 74 10.70 6.27 20.77
C GLY A 74 9.83 5.03 20.64
N ILE A 75 8.62 5.17 20.09
CA ILE A 75 7.65 4.10 19.84
C ILE A 75 7.87 3.56 18.43
N ALA A 76 7.90 2.24 18.26
CA ALA A 76 7.98 1.63 16.94
C ALA A 76 6.72 1.93 16.12
N TYR A 77 6.90 2.29 14.85
CA TYR A 77 5.81 2.68 13.96
C TYR A 77 5.77 1.81 12.72
N PHE A 78 4.56 1.39 12.35
CA PHE A 78 4.28 0.63 11.14
C PHE A 78 3.02 1.18 10.45
N ASP A 79 2.99 1.16 9.12
CA ASP A 79 1.80 1.47 8.33
C ASP A 79 1.73 0.64 7.04
N LEU A 80 0.66 0.81 6.29
CA LEU A 80 0.34 0.05 5.09
C LEU A 80 0.40 0.92 3.81
N THR A 81 0.91 2.16 3.92
CA THR A 81 0.79 3.15 2.84
C THR A 81 1.65 2.82 1.63
N GLU A 82 1.10 3.10 0.45
CA GLU A 82 1.82 3.16 -0.82
C GLU A 82 2.18 4.62 -1.21
N ASP A 83 1.71 5.60 -0.43
CA ASP A 83 1.90 7.03 -0.73
C ASP A 83 3.36 7.45 -0.59
N VAL A 84 3.95 7.89 -1.70
CA VAL A 84 5.39 8.22 -1.78
C VAL A 84 5.75 9.39 -0.87
N GLU A 85 4.94 10.46 -0.85
CA GLU A 85 5.21 11.65 -0.04
C GLU A 85 5.17 11.33 1.46
N THR A 86 4.23 10.49 1.89
CA THR A 86 4.14 10.03 3.28
C THR A 86 5.33 9.15 3.64
N THR A 87 5.72 8.24 2.76
CA THR A 87 6.87 7.35 2.95
C THR A 87 8.16 8.14 3.07
N ASP A 88 8.42 9.11 2.18
CA ASP A 88 9.61 9.96 2.21
C ASP A 88 9.67 10.80 3.48
N PHE A 89 8.52 11.35 3.91
CA PHE A 89 8.43 12.05 5.19
C PHE A 89 8.85 11.16 6.35
N ILE A 90 8.33 9.93 6.44
CA ILE A 90 8.62 8.99 7.53
C ILE A 90 10.08 8.57 7.51
N ARG A 91 10.64 8.27 6.33
CA ARG A 91 12.08 7.93 6.15
C ARG A 91 13.01 9.07 6.56
N GLY A 92 12.58 10.32 6.44
CA GLY A 92 13.33 11.52 6.86
C GLY A 92 13.31 11.77 8.38
N LEU A 93 12.44 11.10 9.15
CA LEU A 93 12.35 11.30 10.59
C LEU A 93 13.57 10.71 11.33
N LYS A 94 14.07 11.44 12.31
CA LYS A 94 15.07 10.92 13.26
C LYS A 94 14.37 10.22 14.41
N SER A 95 14.61 8.93 14.58
CA SER A 95 14.01 8.13 15.64
C SER A 95 15.05 7.23 16.32
N LYS A 96 14.80 6.90 17.58
CA LYS A 96 15.54 5.85 18.32
C LYS A 96 14.88 4.49 18.17
N SER A 97 13.69 4.44 17.60
CA SER A 97 12.91 3.23 17.36
C SER A 97 12.70 2.99 15.87
N ILE A 98 12.21 1.83 15.51
CA ILE A 98 11.91 1.46 14.12
C ILE A 98 10.74 2.31 13.62
N LEU A 99 10.89 2.89 12.43
CA LEU A 99 9.81 3.50 11.67
C LEU A 99 9.76 2.77 10.32
N MET A 100 8.73 1.95 10.12
CA MET A 100 8.61 1.08 8.96
C MET A 100 7.27 1.33 8.25
N PRO A 101 7.22 2.24 7.28
CA PRO A 101 6.08 2.36 6.38
C PRO A 101 6.05 1.19 5.39
N GLN A 102 4.99 1.10 4.58
CA GLN A 102 4.87 0.14 3.47
C GLN A 102 4.80 -1.33 3.91
N CYS A 103 4.13 -1.63 5.02
CA CYS A 103 3.94 -2.98 5.55
C CYS A 103 2.60 -3.61 5.11
N GLY A 104 2.09 -3.27 3.92
CA GLY A 104 0.87 -3.83 3.35
C GLY A 104 1.08 -5.15 2.61
N LEU A 105 0.14 -5.46 1.70
CA LEU A 105 0.29 -6.59 0.78
C LEU A 105 1.27 -6.24 -0.35
N ALA A 106 1.06 -5.09 -0.99
CA ALA A 106 1.90 -4.46 -1.99
C ALA A 106 1.70 -2.93 -1.90
N PRO A 107 2.68 -2.21 -1.36
CA PRO A 107 4.01 -2.65 -0.89
C PRO A 107 3.97 -3.41 0.45
N GLY A 108 4.90 -4.34 0.66
CA GLY A 108 5.10 -5.07 1.91
C GLY A 108 5.29 -6.57 1.71
N ALA A 109 4.25 -7.38 1.88
CA ALA A 109 4.36 -8.84 1.87
C ALA A 109 4.97 -9.39 0.57
N ILE A 110 4.57 -8.89 -0.61
CA ILE A 110 5.13 -9.34 -1.89
C ILE A 110 6.64 -9.06 -1.99
N ASN A 111 7.09 -7.93 -1.44
CA ASN A 111 8.49 -7.53 -1.46
C ASN A 111 9.34 -8.44 -0.56
N ILE A 112 8.83 -8.78 0.63
CA ILE A 112 9.47 -9.73 1.56
C ILE A 112 9.54 -11.11 0.92
N CYS A 113 8.45 -11.60 0.33
CA CYS A 113 8.43 -12.87 -0.37
C CYS A 113 9.41 -12.90 -1.54
N ALA A 114 9.43 -11.86 -2.38
CA ALA A 114 10.36 -11.78 -3.51
C ALA A 114 11.82 -11.76 -3.04
N ALA A 115 12.17 -10.94 -2.04
CA ALA A 115 13.52 -10.88 -1.50
C ALA A 115 13.95 -12.22 -0.89
N GLY A 116 13.07 -12.88 -0.10
CA GLY A 116 13.34 -14.19 0.46
C GLY A 116 13.54 -15.27 -0.59
N MET A 117 12.72 -15.27 -1.66
CA MET A 117 12.91 -16.20 -2.78
C MET A 117 14.23 -15.96 -3.53
N MET A 118 14.66 -14.72 -3.67
CA MET A 118 15.93 -14.39 -4.32
C MET A 118 17.14 -14.94 -3.57
N GLU A 119 17.06 -15.07 -2.25
CA GLU A 119 18.13 -15.64 -1.41
C GLU A 119 18.36 -17.15 -1.67
N GLU A 120 17.40 -17.84 -2.29
CA GLU A 120 17.53 -19.27 -2.66
C GLU A 120 18.39 -19.50 -3.90
N PHE A 121 18.83 -18.44 -4.61
CA PHE A 121 19.57 -18.51 -5.86
C PHE A 121 20.93 -17.83 -5.77
N ASP A 122 21.94 -18.39 -6.44
CA ASP A 122 23.29 -17.79 -6.55
C ASP A 122 23.27 -16.46 -7.33
N SER A 123 22.34 -16.32 -8.29
CA SER A 123 22.11 -15.11 -9.06
C SER A 123 20.68 -15.06 -9.58
N VAL A 124 20.14 -13.86 -9.69
CA VAL A 124 18.78 -13.62 -10.19
C VAL A 124 18.86 -12.57 -11.29
N SER A 125 18.41 -12.92 -12.50
CA SER A 125 18.35 -11.98 -13.62
C SER A 125 17.03 -11.20 -13.64
N GLU A 126 15.91 -11.84 -13.29
CA GLU A 126 14.59 -11.24 -13.44
C GLU A 126 13.72 -11.47 -12.19
N VAL A 127 13.06 -10.40 -11.72
CA VAL A 127 12.10 -10.42 -10.61
C VAL A 127 10.76 -9.87 -11.09
N LEU A 128 9.76 -10.73 -11.17
CA LEU A 128 8.42 -10.38 -11.66
C LEU A 128 7.39 -10.46 -10.52
N MET A 129 7.10 -9.33 -9.89
CA MET A 129 6.06 -9.25 -8.86
C MET A 129 4.70 -8.94 -9.49
N ARG A 130 3.70 -9.75 -9.18
CA ARG A 130 2.33 -9.62 -9.69
C ARG A 130 1.34 -9.77 -8.56
N VAL A 131 0.52 -8.77 -8.31
CA VAL A 131 -0.44 -8.76 -7.21
C VAL A 131 -1.82 -8.38 -7.72
N GLY A 132 -2.84 -9.10 -7.28
CA GLY A 132 -4.24 -8.79 -7.54
C GLY A 132 -5.10 -9.11 -6.33
N ALA A 133 -6.03 -8.21 -6.02
CA ALA A 133 -7.12 -8.44 -5.09
C ALA A 133 -8.41 -8.24 -5.87
N LEU A 134 -9.08 -9.34 -6.22
CA LEU A 134 -10.18 -9.34 -7.16
C LEU A 134 -11.42 -9.99 -6.53
N PRO A 135 -12.63 -9.50 -6.84
CA PRO A 135 -13.85 -10.17 -6.42
C PRO A 135 -13.96 -11.53 -7.13
N ARG A 136 -14.37 -12.56 -6.41
CA ARG A 136 -14.60 -13.88 -7.01
C ARG A 136 -15.75 -13.85 -8.05
N PHE A 137 -16.73 -12.98 -7.82
CA PHE A 137 -17.86 -12.78 -8.72
C PHE A 137 -17.93 -11.31 -9.09
N THR A 138 -17.82 -11.02 -10.38
CA THR A 138 -17.89 -9.65 -10.89
C THR A 138 -19.34 -9.19 -11.01
N THR A 139 -19.65 -8.00 -10.52
CA THR A 139 -21.01 -7.44 -10.51
C THR A 139 -21.11 -6.10 -11.23
N ASN A 140 -19.99 -5.59 -11.76
CA ASN A 140 -19.93 -4.32 -12.47
C ASN A 140 -19.01 -4.40 -13.71
N GLU A 141 -19.10 -3.43 -14.61
CA GLU A 141 -18.30 -3.36 -15.84
C GLU A 141 -16.80 -3.29 -15.58
N MET A 142 -16.38 -2.71 -14.47
CA MET A 142 -14.98 -2.65 -14.08
C MET A 142 -14.43 -4.00 -13.65
N SER A 143 -15.30 -4.98 -13.37
CA SER A 143 -14.95 -6.28 -12.78
C SER A 143 -14.02 -6.14 -11.58
N TYR A 144 -14.25 -5.09 -10.77
CA TYR A 144 -13.44 -4.73 -9.63
C TYR A 144 -14.32 -4.27 -8.46
N TYR A 145 -13.93 -4.65 -7.26
CA TYR A 145 -14.53 -4.18 -6.02
C TYR A 145 -13.47 -3.48 -5.17
N LEU A 146 -13.68 -2.20 -4.92
CA LEU A 146 -12.76 -1.40 -4.13
C LEU A 146 -13.01 -1.65 -2.64
N SER A 147 -12.09 -2.35 -1.99
CA SER A 147 -12.15 -2.70 -0.57
C SER A 147 -11.18 -1.91 0.31
N TRP A 148 -10.51 -0.91 -0.26
CA TRP A 148 -9.48 -0.11 0.38
C TRP A 148 -9.55 1.37 -0.07
N SER A 149 -8.49 2.14 0.10
CA SER A 149 -8.48 3.59 -0.16
C SER A 149 -8.71 3.94 -1.63
N THR A 150 -9.78 4.68 -1.94
CA THR A 150 -10.04 5.25 -3.29
C THR A 150 -8.88 6.15 -3.74
N ASN A 151 -8.36 6.99 -2.83
CA ASN A 151 -7.20 7.83 -3.11
C ASN A 151 -5.96 7.02 -3.46
N GLY A 152 -5.71 5.93 -2.74
CA GLY A 152 -4.62 5.00 -3.01
C GLY A 152 -4.76 4.40 -4.42
N LEU A 153 -5.93 3.87 -4.76
CA LEU A 153 -6.17 3.30 -6.10
C LEU A 153 -5.94 4.32 -7.23
N ILE A 154 -6.43 5.55 -7.07
CA ILE A 154 -6.21 6.62 -8.06
C ILE A 154 -4.71 6.93 -8.17
N ASN A 155 -3.98 6.99 -7.06
CA ASN A 155 -2.54 7.21 -7.05
C ASN A 155 -1.79 6.09 -7.79
N GLU A 156 -2.12 4.82 -7.53
CA GLU A 156 -1.54 3.69 -8.26
C GLU A 156 -1.64 3.83 -9.78
N TYR A 157 -2.78 4.30 -10.29
CA TYR A 157 -3.04 4.43 -11.73
C TYR A 157 -2.53 5.73 -12.33
N CYS A 158 -2.14 6.71 -11.52
CA CYS A 158 -1.72 8.02 -11.98
C CYS A 158 -0.22 8.29 -11.85
N ASN A 159 0.44 7.67 -10.86
CA ASN A 159 1.85 7.92 -10.58
C ASN A 159 2.75 6.95 -11.37
N GLU A 160 3.98 7.38 -11.64
CA GLU A 160 4.98 6.53 -12.29
C GLU A 160 5.35 5.34 -11.39
N ALA A 161 5.55 4.17 -12.00
CA ALA A 161 5.95 2.94 -11.32
C ALA A 161 7.46 2.80 -11.30
N ASP A 162 8.02 2.42 -10.16
CA ASP A 162 9.43 2.05 -10.05
C ASP A 162 9.68 0.68 -10.68
N ALA A 163 10.83 0.54 -11.34
CA ALA A 163 11.31 -0.71 -11.93
C ALA A 163 12.84 -0.72 -12.02
N ILE A 164 13.41 -1.88 -12.28
CA ILE A 164 14.79 -2.02 -12.75
C ILE A 164 14.73 -2.55 -14.18
N TYR A 165 15.47 -1.94 -15.08
CA TYR A 165 15.66 -2.37 -16.46
C TYR A 165 17.14 -2.32 -16.82
N GLU A 166 17.68 -3.41 -17.35
CA GLU A 166 19.09 -3.57 -17.65
C GLU A 166 20.02 -3.17 -16.48
N GLY A 167 19.62 -3.56 -15.26
CA GLY A 167 20.37 -3.30 -14.03
C GLY A 167 20.17 -1.91 -13.43
N LYS A 168 19.41 -1.01 -14.07
CA LYS A 168 19.25 0.38 -13.63
C LYS A 168 17.84 0.68 -13.19
N ALA A 169 17.71 1.46 -12.10
CA ALA A 169 16.43 1.97 -11.65
C ALA A 169 15.83 2.93 -12.69
N VAL A 170 14.59 2.68 -13.07
CA VAL A 170 13.84 3.45 -14.07
C VAL A 170 12.41 3.72 -13.56
N LYS A 171 11.76 4.72 -14.17
CA LYS A 171 10.32 4.98 -14.00
C LYS A 171 9.56 4.51 -15.23
N LEU A 172 8.49 3.74 -15.00
CA LEU A 172 7.58 3.27 -16.03
C LEU A 172 6.26 4.03 -15.94
N MET A 173 5.65 4.25 -17.10
CA MET A 173 4.32 4.86 -17.15
C MET A 173 3.28 3.91 -16.57
N PRO A 174 2.37 4.41 -15.70
CA PRO A 174 1.25 3.62 -15.22
C PRO A 174 0.31 3.27 -16.37
N LEU A 175 -0.46 2.19 -16.23
CA LEU A 175 -1.39 1.65 -17.21
C LEU A 175 -0.73 1.17 -18.53
N GLU A 176 0.60 1.06 -18.55
CA GLU A 176 1.34 0.52 -19.70
C GLU A 176 1.96 -0.84 -19.37
N GLY A 177 2.66 -1.44 -20.32
CA GLY A 177 3.31 -2.74 -20.15
C GLY A 177 2.33 -3.90 -19.93
N ALA A 178 1.16 -3.84 -20.58
CA ALA A 178 0.13 -4.87 -20.45
C ALA A 178 0.63 -6.26 -20.83
N GLU A 179 0.30 -7.25 -20.03
CA GLU A 179 0.55 -8.68 -20.27
C GLU A 179 -0.69 -9.51 -19.94
N LYS A 180 -0.83 -10.67 -20.57
CA LYS A 180 -1.84 -11.66 -20.22
C LYS A 180 -1.25 -12.68 -19.28
N ILE A 181 -1.98 -12.96 -18.20
CA ILE A 181 -1.61 -13.97 -17.19
C ILE A 181 -2.72 -15.00 -17.12
N VAL A 182 -2.34 -16.27 -16.99
CA VAL A 182 -3.29 -17.36 -16.73
C VAL A 182 -2.98 -17.94 -15.37
N ILE A 183 -3.94 -17.92 -14.46
CA ILE A 183 -3.84 -18.48 -13.11
C ILE A 183 -4.97 -19.50 -12.95
N GLU A 184 -4.63 -20.75 -12.66
CA GLU A 184 -5.59 -21.85 -12.48
C GLU A 184 -6.59 -22.00 -13.66
N GLY A 185 -6.14 -21.70 -14.89
CA GLY A 185 -6.95 -21.79 -16.11
C GLY A 185 -7.83 -20.56 -16.39
N GLU A 186 -7.86 -19.59 -15.51
CA GLU A 186 -8.56 -18.31 -15.70
C GLU A 186 -7.61 -17.24 -16.23
N SER A 187 -8.11 -16.44 -17.18
CA SER A 187 -7.32 -15.38 -17.83
C SER A 187 -7.46 -14.07 -17.12
N PHE A 188 -6.32 -13.41 -16.90
CA PHE A 188 -6.21 -12.06 -16.32
C PHE A 188 -5.34 -11.18 -17.20
N GLU A 189 -5.38 -9.89 -16.95
CA GLU A 189 -4.40 -8.92 -17.45
C GLU A 189 -3.59 -8.33 -16.31
N ALA A 190 -2.33 -7.98 -16.56
CA ALA A 190 -1.51 -7.25 -15.61
C ALA A 190 -0.82 -6.08 -16.31
N PHE A 191 -0.62 -4.99 -15.58
CA PHE A 191 -0.05 -3.76 -16.12
C PHE A 191 0.62 -2.95 -15.01
N ASN A 192 1.48 -2.01 -15.41
CA ASN A 192 2.25 -1.19 -14.47
C ASN A 192 1.34 -0.31 -13.61
N THR A 193 1.56 -0.34 -12.31
CA THR A 193 1.00 0.61 -11.34
C THR A 193 2.08 1.02 -10.33
N SER A 194 1.94 2.21 -9.74
CA SER A 194 2.92 2.72 -8.78
C SER A 194 2.84 2.06 -7.41
N GLY A 195 3.85 2.29 -6.59
CA GLY A 195 3.89 1.97 -5.16
C GLY A 195 4.32 0.54 -4.82
N GLY A 196 4.03 -0.46 -5.65
CA GLY A 196 4.21 -1.87 -5.28
C GLY A 196 5.66 -2.35 -5.13
N CYS A 197 6.65 -1.63 -5.68
CA CYS A 197 8.05 -2.01 -5.55
C CYS A 197 8.67 -1.69 -4.18
N ALA A 198 8.06 -0.81 -3.39
CA ALA A 198 8.64 -0.32 -2.13
C ALA A 198 10.14 0.07 -2.32
N THR A 199 11.02 -0.49 -1.49
CA THR A 199 12.47 -0.26 -1.55
C THR A 199 13.23 -1.23 -2.47
N MET A 200 12.53 -2.12 -3.17
CA MET A 200 13.18 -3.18 -3.97
C MET A 200 14.10 -2.61 -5.04
N CYS A 201 13.69 -1.56 -5.75
CA CYS A 201 14.53 -0.97 -6.79
C CYS A 201 15.80 -0.36 -6.21
N GLU A 202 15.73 0.34 -5.07
CA GLU A 202 16.93 0.87 -4.38
C GLU A 202 17.84 -0.24 -3.87
N THR A 203 17.28 -1.34 -3.38
CA THR A 203 18.03 -2.44 -2.77
C THR A 203 18.73 -3.32 -3.81
N PHE A 204 18.10 -3.51 -4.97
CA PHE A 204 18.53 -4.48 -5.99
C PHE A 204 19.02 -3.85 -7.28
N GLU A 205 19.16 -2.51 -7.38
CA GLU A 205 19.84 -1.85 -8.48
C GLU A 205 21.27 -2.43 -8.62
N ASP A 206 21.69 -2.66 -9.84
CA ASP A 206 22.96 -3.32 -10.21
C ASP A 206 23.09 -4.79 -9.73
N LYS A 207 22.07 -5.39 -9.11
CA LYS A 207 22.09 -6.79 -8.64
C LYS A 207 21.20 -7.71 -9.46
N VAL A 208 20.18 -7.18 -10.11
CA VAL A 208 19.28 -7.90 -11.03
C VAL A 208 19.21 -7.13 -12.35
N GLU A 209 18.98 -7.82 -13.46
CA GLU A 209 18.81 -7.16 -14.74
C GLU A 209 17.46 -6.45 -14.83
N ASN A 210 16.40 -7.15 -14.43
CA ASN A 210 15.04 -6.61 -14.50
C ASN A 210 14.26 -6.89 -13.21
N LEU A 211 13.53 -5.87 -12.73
CA LEU A 211 12.61 -6.01 -11.62
C LEU A 211 11.36 -5.18 -11.94
N THR A 212 10.19 -5.82 -11.97
CA THR A 212 8.93 -5.16 -12.25
C THR A 212 7.82 -5.59 -11.33
N TYR A 213 6.98 -4.63 -10.97
CA TYR A 213 5.72 -4.85 -10.28
C TYR A 213 4.56 -4.51 -11.23
N LYS A 214 3.55 -5.37 -11.28
CA LYS A 214 2.30 -5.08 -11.98
C LYS A 214 1.10 -5.51 -11.16
N THR A 215 0.02 -4.78 -11.32
CA THR A 215 -1.26 -5.14 -10.72
C THR A 215 -2.04 -6.08 -11.66
N ILE A 216 -2.68 -7.12 -11.10
CA ILE A 216 -3.51 -8.08 -11.83
C ILE A 216 -4.96 -7.60 -11.77
N ARG A 217 -5.64 -7.63 -12.91
CA ARG A 217 -7.08 -7.32 -13.04
C ARG A 217 -7.76 -8.30 -14.01
N TYR A 218 -9.07 -8.34 -13.98
CA TYR A 218 -9.86 -9.03 -15.01
C TYR A 218 -9.70 -8.34 -16.38
N PRO A 219 -9.77 -9.11 -17.50
CA PRO A 219 -9.62 -8.56 -18.82
C PRO A 219 -10.63 -7.43 -19.12
N GLY A 220 -10.14 -6.31 -19.65
CA GLY A 220 -10.95 -5.13 -19.99
C GLY A 220 -10.84 -3.99 -18.97
N HIS A 221 -10.45 -4.25 -17.72
CA HIS A 221 -10.29 -3.23 -16.71
C HIS A 221 -9.29 -2.13 -17.12
N LEU A 222 -8.14 -2.53 -17.68
CA LEU A 222 -7.13 -1.60 -18.20
C LEU A 222 -7.69 -0.63 -19.23
N ASN A 223 -8.53 -1.11 -20.15
CA ASN A 223 -9.13 -0.26 -21.18
C ASN A 223 -10.05 0.79 -20.57
N HIS A 224 -10.85 0.41 -19.58
CA HIS A 224 -11.71 1.35 -18.86
C HIS A 224 -10.88 2.41 -18.11
N MET A 225 -9.79 2.00 -17.46
CA MET A 225 -8.90 2.93 -16.77
C MET A 225 -8.18 3.88 -17.75
N LYS A 226 -7.70 3.38 -18.89
CA LYS A 226 -7.11 4.24 -19.93
C LYS A 226 -8.12 5.25 -20.45
N PHE A 227 -9.37 4.83 -20.72
CA PHE A 227 -10.42 5.74 -21.12
C PHE A 227 -10.65 6.85 -20.09
N LEU A 228 -10.80 6.51 -18.81
CA LEU A 228 -11.02 7.50 -17.76
C LEU A 228 -9.83 8.46 -17.60
N PHE A 229 -8.62 7.92 -17.48
CA PHE A 229 -7.45 8.72 -17.11
C PHE A 229 -6.76 9.40 -18.28
N ASN A 230 -6.73 8.75 -19.45
CA ASN A 230 -6.03 9.27 -20.62
C ASN A 230 -6.98 10.01 -21.56
N ASP A 231 -8.10 9.40 -21.97
CA ASP A 231 -8.99 9.98 -22.97
C ASP A 231 -9.87 11.09 -22.37
N LEU A 232 -10.46 10.87 -21.19
CA LEU A 232 -11.24 11.89 -20.48
C LEU A 232 -10.37 12.84 -19.63
N HIS A 233 -9.07 12.60 -19.56
CA HIS A 233 -8.12 13.42 -18.80
C HIS A 233 -8.45 13.59 -17.29
N LEU A 234 -9.19 12.66 -16.69
CA LEU A 234 -9.58 12.74 -15.27
C LEU A 234 -8.38 12.67 -14.30
N LYS A 235 -7.21 12.25 -14.79
CA LYS A 235 -5.95 12.35 -14.03
C LYS A 235 -5.67 13.78 -13.53
N LYS A 236 -6.12 14.81 -14.29
CA LYS A 236 -5.94 16.22 -13.94
C LYS A 236 -6.97 16.74 -12.93
N ASN A 237 -8.04 15.99 -12.68
CA ASN A 237 -9.13 16.38 -11.80
C ASN A 237 -9.52 15.19 -10.88
N LYS A 238 -8.59 14.80 -10.01
CA LYS A 238 -8.75 13.68 -9.09
C LYS A 238 -9.94 13.88 -8.12
N ASP A 239 -10.24 15.10 -7.74
CA ASP A 239 -11.34 15.41 -6.81
C ASP A 239 -12.71 15.03 -7.42
N CYS A 240 -12.86 15.14 -8.74
CA CYS A 240 -14.08 14.71 -9.43
C CYS A 240 -14.29 13.19 -9.31
N LEU A 241 -13.20 12.40 -9.44
CA LEU A 241 -13.26 10.95 -9.29
C LEU A 241 -13.56 10.53 -7.85
N LEU A 242 -12.99 11.21 -6.88
CA LEU A 242 -13.23 10.94 -5.46
C LEU A 242 -14.69 11.20 -5.10
N TYR A 243 -15.22 12.35 -5.50
CA TYR A 243 -16.62 12.72 -5.23
C TYR A 243 -17.61 11.72 -5.83
N THR A 244 -17.37 11.25 -7.07
CA THR A 244 -18.24 10.24 -7.71
C THR A 244 -18.12 8.85 -7.09
N SER A 245 -16.96 8.48 -6.57
CA SER A 245 -16.77 7.20 -5.87
C SER A 245 -17.47 7.19 -4.52
N ASP A 246 -17.33 8.26 -3.74
CA ASP A 246 -17.99 8.38 -2.43
C ASP A 246 -19.53 8.45 -2.57
N ALA A 247 -20.04 9.09 -3.62
CA ALA A 247 -21.49 9.15 -3.90
C ALA A 247 -22.08 7.79 -4.34
N ALA A 248 -21.26 6.86 -4.83
CA ALA A 248 -21.71 5.53 -5.23
C ALA A 248 -21.82 4.56 -4.04
N ASP A 249 -21.21 4.89 -2.89
CA ASP A 249 -21.24 4.11 -1.67
C ASP A 249 -22.35 4.55 -0.68
N GLU A 250 -23.10 5.59 -1.01
CA GLU A 250 -24.30 5.97 -0.25
C GLU A 250 -25.50 5.07 -0.62
N PRO A 251 -26.22 4.50 0.38
CA PRO A 251 -27.31 3.56 0.16
C PRO A 251 -28.57 4.21 -0.44
#